data_0395aa2fa4f99a2c6c48ac99c78548bc
#
_entry.id   0395aa2fa4f99a2c6c48ac99c78548bc
#
_cell.length_a   1.000
_cell.length_b   1.000
_cell.length_c   1.000
_cell.angle_alpha   90.00
_cell.angle_beta   90.00
_cell.angle_gamma   90.00
#
_symmetry.space_group_name_H-M   'P 1'
#
loop_
_entity.id
_entity.type
_entity.pdbx_description
1 polymer ?
#
loop_
_entity_poly.entity_id
_entity_poly.type
_entity_poly.pdbx_seq_one_letter_code
_entity_poly.pdbx_strand_id
1 'polypeptide(L)'
;MGRKKLTERERFYIEKALKNKIPVAQIAVDLNCSRQTVYNEIKRGQVLQTDGIKDFYVYAYDVGQRIHDEASRNKGRTPKLQQDDEYLEQISYWIKKMKYSPQAARYKVGNKLCIKSIYNYVYSGKLQSVSVYDLPYARPKKKKKSAVAKRKYSRGKSIEQRPEYINNRDVYGHWEMDTVYSSKDDLHCLLVLTERMTRDEKVIRMKDRTMNSTIKALDSLERSMGTPSFRNTFKTITCDNGVEFSDFESIERSCRTKGKRTEVYYCHPYSSYERGSNENLNRMIRRWIPKGDDIGLYSPADIRFIEDWINDYPRPMFNGMSSREYCVSVSS
;
A
#
# COMPACT_ATOMS: atom_id res chain seq x y z
N MET A 1 14.57 -10.03 -39.72
CA MET A 1 15.23 -11.08 -38.89
C MET A 1 16.00 -10.40 -37.75
N GLY A 2 15.74 -10.75 -36.49
CA GLY A 2 16.47 -10.19 -35.36
C GLY A 2 17.92 -10.67 -35.36
N ARG A 3 18.85 -9.83 -34.89
CA ARG A 3 20.27 -10.19 -34.76
C ARG A 3 20.40 -11.38 -33.80
N LYS A 4 20.93 -12.51 -34.29
CA LYS A 4 21.21 -13.69 -33.44
C LYS A 4 22.27 -13.33 -32.40
N LYS A 5 22.03 -13.66 -31.15
CA LYS A 5 23.01 -13.58 -30.07
C LYS A 5 23.72 -14.92 -29.97
N LEU A 6 25.05 -14.91 -30.07
CA LEU A 6 25.84 -16.12 -29.90
C LEU A 6 25.89 -16.55 -28.44
N THR A 7 25.76 -17.85 -28.20
CA THR A 7 25.94 -18.49 -26.91
C THR A 7 27.41 -18.76 -26.62
N GLU A 8 27.75 -19.07 -25.37
CA GLU A 8 29.12 -19.45 -24.98
C GLU A 8 29.63 -20.67 -25.77
N ARG A 9 28.75 -21.67 -25.96
CA ARG A 9 29.08 -22.88 -26.77
C ARG A 9 29.39 -22.55 -28.24
N GLU A 10 28.66 -21.61 -28.81
CA GLU A 10 28.87 -21.15 -30.18
C GLU A 10 30.18 -20.37 -30.30
N ARG A 11 30.57 -19.60 -29.28
CA ARG A 11 31.88 -18.93 -29.21
C ARG A 11 33.03 -19.93 -29.13
N PHE A 12 32.88 -20.95 -28.28
CA PHE A 12 33.85 -22.03 -28.20
C PHE A 12 33.99 -22.78 -29.53
N TYR A 13 32.86 -23.02 -30.24
CA TYR A 13 32.89 -23.60 -31.58
C TYR A 13 33.69 -22.71 -32.58
N ILE A 14 33.46 -21.38 -32.57
CA ILE A 14 34.21 -20.43 -33.41
C ILE A 14 35.71 -20.57 -33.17
N GLU A 15 36.15 -20.62 -31.92
CA GLU A 15 37.58 -20.79 -31.60
C GLU A 15 38.16 -22.06 -32.15
N LYS A 16 37.50 -23.21 -31.94
CA LYS A 16 37.91 -24.50 -32.47
C LYS A 16 37.96 -24.54 -34.01
N ALA A 17 36.93 -23.97 -34.63
CA ALA A 17 36.85 -23.91 -36.09
C ALA A 17 37.96 -23.07 -36.70
N LEU A 18 38.30 -21.93 -36.09
CA LEU A 18 39.39 -21.08 -36.52
C LEU A 18 40.75 -21.77 -36.33
N LYS A 19 41.02 -22.48 -35.24
CA LYS A 19 42.20 -23.29 -35.00
C LYS A 19 42.36 -24.38 -36.07
N ASN A 20 41.25 -24.95 -36.52
CA ASN A 20 41.19 -25.95 -37.60
C ASN A 20 41.16 -25.33 -38.99
N LYS A 21 41.40 -24.02 -39.13
CA LYS A 21 41.45 -23.28 -40.40
C LYS A 21 40.15 -23.35 -41.22
N ILE A 22 39.01 -23.56 -40.57
CA ILE A 22 37.71 -23.57 -41.24
C ILE A 22 37.38 -22.12 -41.71
N PRO A 23 36.96 -21.91 -42.95
CA PRO A 23 36.62 -20.59 -43.46
C PRO A 23 35.44 -19.96 -42.68
N VAL A 24 35.50 -18.63 -42.41
CA VAL A 24 34.42 -17.90 -41.71
C VAL A 24 33.06 -18.05 -42.38
N ALA A 25 33.06 -18.24 -43.73
CA ALA A 25 31.81 -18.50 -44.46
C ALA A 25 31.14 -19.80 -44.00
N GLN A 26 31.91 -20.85 -43.78
CA GLN A 26 31.40 -22.16 -43.32
C GLN A 26 30.95 -22.06 -41.85
N ILE A 27 31.74 -21.42 -40.99
CA ILE A 27 31.40 -21.18 -39.60
C ILE A 27 30.05 -20.44 -39.50
N ALA A 28 29.81 -19.47 -40.37
CA ALA A 28 28.53 -18.72 -40.38
C ALA A 28 27.34 -19.59 -40.78
N VAL A 29 27.53 -20.52 -41.71
CA VAL A 29 26.52 -21.52 -42.12
C VAL A 29 26.24 -22.47 -40.96
N ASP A 30 27.25 -23.04 -40.34
CA ASP A 30 27.12 -24.00 -39.24
C ASP A 30 26.39 -23.40 -38.04
N LEU A 31 26.65 -22.13 -37.75
CA LEU A 31 25.98 -21.41 -36.65
C LEU A 31 24.67 -20.75 -37.07
N ASN A 32 24.21 -20.89 -38.30
CA ASN A 32 23.03 -20.23 -38.84
C ASN A 32 22.99 -18.72 -38.52
N CYS A 33 24.09 -18.02 -38.86
CA CYS A 33 24.22 -16.59 -38.67
C CYS A 33 24.93 -15.92 -39.87
N SER A 34 24.95 -14.59 -39.88
CA SER A 34 25.66 -13.85 -40.93
C SER A 34 27.21 -13.93 -40.74
N ARG A 35 27.95 -13.91 -41.83
CA ARG A 35 29.42 -13.78 -41.78
C ARG A 35 29.87 -12.59 -40.96
N GLN A 36 29.15 -11.46 -41.05
CA GLN A 36 29.42 -10.26 -40.27
C GLN A 36 29.29 -10.51 -38.76
N THR A 37 28.34 -11.38 -38.34
CA THR A 37 28.22 -11.76 -36.93
C THR A 37 29.47 -12.49 -36.43
N VAL A 38 30.01 -13.40 -37.23
CA VAL A 38 31.24 -14.13 -36.89
C VAL A 38 32.44 -13.18 -36.87
N TYR A 39 32.61 -12.30 -37.86
CA TYR A 39 33.69 -11.30 -37.86
C TYR A 39 33.62 -10.36 -36.65
N ASN A 40 32.43 -9.89 -36.30
CA ASN A 40 32.24 -9.03 -35.12
C ASN A 40 32.60 -9.76 -33.83
N GLU A 41 32.32 -11.06 -33.75
CA GLU A 41 32.69 -11.89 -32.59
C GLU A 41 34.17 -12.14 -32.52
N ILE A 42 34.82 -12.46 -33.65
CA ILE A 42 36.29 -12.61 -33.73
C ILE A 42 36.97 -11.32 -33.26
N LYS A 43 36.54 -10.17 -33.76
CA LYS A 43 37.07 -8.87 -33.33
C LYS A 43 36.88 -8.60 -31.83
N ARG A 44 35.76 -9.08 -31.25
CA ARG A 44 35.46 -8.93 -29.84
C ARG A 44 36.38 -9.74 -28.93
N GLY A 45 36.67 -10.98 -29.29
CA GLY A 45 37.50 -11.91 -28.50
C GLY A 45 38.97 -11.94 -28.94
N GLN A 46 39.45 -10.96 -29.69
CA GLN A 46 40.80 -10.92 -30.23
C GLN A 46 41.82 -10.63 -29.11
N VAL A 47 42.84 -11.48 -29.02
CA VAL A 47 43.94 -11.39 -28.05
C VAL A 47 45.28 -11.37 -28.81
N LEU A 48 46.15 -10.45 -28.44
CA LEU A 48 47.49 -10.39 -28.97
C LEU A 48 48.35 -11.49 -28.33
N GLN A 49 48.98 -12.32 -29.12
CA GLN A 49 49.95 -13.33 -28.69
C GLN A 49 51.28 -13.11 -29.44
N THR A 50 52.37 -13.54 -28.84
CA THR A 50 53.68 -13.52 -29.43
C THR A 50 54.32 -14.92 -29.43
N ASP A 51 55.04 -15.29 -30.49
CA ASP A 51 55.85 -16.51 -30.55
C ASP A 51 57.34 -16.25 -30.26
N GLY A 52 57.64 -15.03 -29.78
CA GLY A 52 58.99 -14.58 -29.50
C GLY A 52 59.69 -13.94 -30.72
N ILE A 53 59.07 -13.98 -31.88
CA ILE A 53 59.64 -13.41 -33.17
C ILE A 53 58.56 -12.42 -33.72
N LYS A 54 57.28 -12.76 -33.68
CA LYS A 54 56.17 -11.95 -34.24
C LYS A 54 55.02 -11.94 -33.37
N ASP A 55 54.34 -10.79 -33.34
CA ASP A 55 53.02 -10.64 -32.70
C ASP A 55 51.92 -10.99 -33.69
N PHE A 56 50.91 -11.75 -33.21
CA PHE A 56 49.72 -12.13 -33.98
C PHE A 56 48.48 -12.15 -33.13
N TYR A 57 47.32 -11.96 -33.73
CA TYR A 57 46.05 -11.97 -33.04
C TYR A 57 45.38 -13.33 -33.13
N VAL A 58 44.92 -13.84 -31.99
CA VAL A 58 44.14 -15.07 -31.87
C VAL A 58 42.81 -14.78 -31.27
N TYR A 59 41.76 -15.43 -31.72
CA TYR A 59 40.46 -15.37 -31.08
C TYR A 59 40.41 -16.32 -29.86
N ALA A 60 39.99 -15.79 -28.70
CA ALA A 60 39.77 -16.52 -27.49
C ALA A 60 38.29 -16.38 -27.08
N TYR A 61 37.57 -17.51 -26.95
CA TYR A 61 36.13 -17.50 -26.69
C TYR A 61 35.77 -16.95 -25.33
N ASP A 62 36.60 -17.19 -24.31
CA ASP A 62 36.42 -16.73 -22.93
C ASP A 62 36.54 -15.19 -22.84
N VAL A 63 37.48 -14.60 -23.58
CA VAL A 63 37.59 -13.14 -23.70
C VAL A 63 36.39 -12.56 -24.43
N GLY A 64 35.94 -13.20 -25.52
CA GLY A 64 34.73 -12.81 -26.25
C GLY A 64 33.48 -12.88 -25.38
N GLN A 65 33.37 -13.94 -24.56
CA GLN A 65 32.26 -14.08 -23.60
C GLN A 65 32.30 -13.02 -22.51
N ARG A 66 33.45 -12.80 -21.88
CA ARG A 66 33.61 -11.78 -20.84
C ARG A 66 33.25 -10.39 -21.33
N ILE A 67 33.75 -9.96 -22.47
CA ILE A 67 33.46 -8.66 -23.08
C ILE A 67 31.97 -8.54 -23.44
N HIS A 68 31.35 -9.63 -23.91
CA HIS A 68 29.91 -9.67 -24.16
C HIS A 68 29.11 -9.48 -22.87
N ASP A 69 29.50 -10.14 -21.77
CA ASP A 69 28.81 -10.08 -20.49
C ASP A 69 28.95 -8.71 -19.83
N GLU A 70 30.15 -8.12 -19.87
CA GLU A 70 30.40 -6.75 -19.43
C GLU A 70 29.57 -5.74 -20.23
N ALA A 71 29.56 -5.85 -21.56
CA ALA A 71 28.71 -5.00 -22.40
C ALA A 71 27.23 -5.23 -22.17
N SER A 72 26.83 -6.43 -21.77
CA SER A 72 25.41 -6.76 -21.44
C SER A 72 24.99 -6.21 -20.09
N ARG A 73 25.88 -6.19 -19.09
CA ARG A 73 25.65 -5.56 -17.77
C ARG A 73 25.51 -4.05 -17.89
N ASN A 74 26.24 -3.43 -18.78
CA ASN A 74 26.24 -2.00 -19.02
C ASN A 74 25.13 -1.53 -19.99
N LYS A 75 24.26 -2.44 -20.46
CA LYS A 75 23.11 -2.08 -21.31
C LYS A 75 21.96 -1.55 -20.47
N GLY A 76 21.51 -0.37 -20.81
CA GLY A 76 20.33 0.24 -20.23
C GLY A 76 20.60 1.63 -19.65
N ARG A 77 19.53 2.30 -19.30
CA ARG A 77 19.62 3.61 -18.63
C ARG A 77 20.16 3.40 -17.22
N THR A 78 21.15 4.19 -16.82
CA THR A 78 21.67 4.22 -15.44
C THR A 78 20.49 4.35 -14.45
N PRO A 79 20.38 3.49 -13.43
CA PRO A 79 19.32 3.60 -12.45
C PRO A 79 19.34 4.98 -11.79
N LYS A 80 18.19 5.63 -11.68
CA LYS A 80 18.05 6.93 -10.99
C LYS A 80 18.45 6.86 -9.51
N LEU A 81 18.65 5.66 -8.98
CA LEU A 81 19.02 5.39 -7.58
C LEU A 81 20.37 6.03 -7.19
N GLN A 82 21.32 6.13 -8.10
CA GLN A 82 22.66 6.69 -7.83
C GLN A 82 22.67 8.23 -7.76
N GLN A 83 21.51 8.87 -7.97
CA GLN A 83 21.43 10.32 -8.11
C GLN A 83 20.77 11.04 -6.92
N ASP A 84 20.17 10.31 -5.97
CA ASP A 84 19.37 10.96 -4.91
C ASP A 84 19.20 10.03 -3.69
N ASP A 85 20.27 9.80 -2.95
CA ASP A 85 20.27 8.96 -1.76
C ASP A 85 19.33 9.52 -0.67
N GLU A 86 19.31 10.85 -0.46
CA GLU A 86 18.43 11.50 0.51
C GLU A 86 16.95 11.25 0.23
N TYR A 87 16.54 11.33 -1.04
CA TYR A 87 15.14 11.03 -1.42
C TYR A 87 14.76 9.58 -1.08
N LEU A 88 15.67 8.65 -1.29
CA LEU A 88 15.43 7.23 -1.02
C LEU A 88 15.44 6.92 0.48
N GLU A 89 16.26 7.60 1.25
CA GLU A 89 16.25 7.52 2.72
C GLU A 89 14.93 8.03 3.27
N GLN A 90 14.44 9.16 2.80
CA GLN A 90 13.13 9.70 3.18
C GLN A 90 11.99 8.74 2.79
N ILE A 91 11.98 8.20 1.57
CA ILE A 91 10.99 7.17 1.14
C ILE A 91 11.05 5.96 2.08
N SER A 92 12.26 5.50 2.42
CA SER A 92 12.47 4.36 3.32
C SER A 92 11.93 4.63 4.72
N TYR A 93 12.17 5.83 5.26
CA TYR A 93 11.65 6.27 6.55
C TYR A 93 10.13 6.21 6.58
N TRP A 94 9.46 6.81 5.57
CA TRP A 94 8.00 6.84 5.50
C TRP A 94 7.38 5.44 5.36
N ILE A 95 8.02 4.54 4.60
CA ILE A 95 7.53 3.17 4.46
C ILE A 95 7.75 2.37 5.74
N LYS A 96 8.97 2.36 6.28
CA LYS A 96 9.36 1.47 7.38
C LYS A 96 8.92 1.98 8.75
N LYS A 97 9.22 3.24 9.05
CA LYS A 97 8.93 3.84 10.37
C LYS A 97 7.50 4.34 10.45
N MET A 98 7.06 5.08 9.45
CA MET A 98 5.71 5.65 9.43
C MET A 98 4.66 4.73 8.81
N LYS A 99 5.03 3.53 8.39
CA LYS A 99 4.13 2.48 7.85
C LYS A 99 3.26 2.96 6.67
N TYR A 100 3.80 3.88 5.86
CA TYR A 100 3.13 4.37 4.67
C TYR A 100 3.25 3.36 3.52
N SER A 101 2.30 3.37 2.60
CA SER A 101 2.49 2.69 1.31
C SER A 101 3.52 3.44 0.46
N PRO A 102 4.19 2.79 -0.50
CA PRO A 102 5.10 3.47 -1.43
C PRO A 102 4.46 4.67 -2.13
N GLN A 103 3.16 4.59 -2.43
CA GLN A 103 2.41 5.69 -3.03
C GLN A 103 2.24 6.88 -2.07
N ALA A 104 1.87 6.62 -0.82
CA ALA A 104 1.70 7.65 0.19
C ALA A 104 3.05 8.29 0.57
N ALA A 105 4.11 7.48 0.71
CA ALA A 105 5.47 7.97 0.95
C ALA A 105 5.93 8.91 -0.17
N ARG A 106 5.65 8.54 -1.45
CA ARG A 106 5.94 9.38 -2.61
C ARG A 106 5.22 10.74 -2.57
N TYR A 107 3.97 10.79 -2.10
CA TYR A 107 3.27 12.07 -1.95
C TYR A 107 3.91 12.97 -0.88
N LYS A 108 4.42 12.39 0.22
CA LYS A 108 5.09 13.16 1.28
C LYS A 108 6.46 13.69 0.88
N VAL A 109 7.24 12.89 0.14
CA VAL A 109 8.65 13.23 -0.19
C VAL A 109 8.77 13.97 -1.53
N GLY A 110 7.77 13.79 -2.41
CA GLY A 110 7.78 14.34 -3.75
C GLY A 110 7.82 13.29 -4.86
N ASN A 111 7.54 13.71 -6.07
CA ASN A 111 7.23 12.83 -7.21
C ASN A 111 8.46 12.52 -8.10
N LYS A 112 9.68 12.41 -7.54
CA LYS A 112 10.91 12.16 -8.32
C LYS A 112 10.92 10.79 -9.01
N LEU A 113 10.37 9.75 -8.37
CA LEU A 113 10.25 8.41 -8.93
C LEU A 113 8.79 8.04 -9.19
N CYS A 114 8.54 7.20 -10.19
CA CYS A 114 7.22 6.60 -10.34
C CYS A 114 6.99 5.49 -9.30
N ILE A 115 5.73 5.27 -8.94
CA ILE A 115 5.32 4.28 -7.93
C ILE A 115 5.89 2.89 -8.25
N LYS A 116 5.82 2.47 -9.52
CA LYS A 116 6.35 1.17 -9.98
C LYS A 116 7.85 1.02 -9.71
N SER A 117 8.64 2.10 -9.87
CA SER A 117 10.07 2.08 -9.57
C SER A 117 10.33 1.86 -8.09
N ILE A 118 9.57 2.50 -7.20
CA ILE A 118 9.72 2.31 -5.76
C ILE A 118 9.39 0.86 -5.38
N TYR A 119 8.31 0.28 -5.89
CA TYR A 119 7.99 -1.13 -5.67
C TYR A 119 9.11 -2.05 -6.19
N ASN A 120 9.62 -1.80 -7.40
CA ASN A 120 10.71 -2.60 -7.97
C ASN A 120 11.97 -2.53 -7.10
N TYR A 121 12.28 -1.38 -6.50
CA TYR A 121 13.42 -1.23 -5.60
C TYR A 121 13.24 -2.01 -4.30
N VAL A 122 12.02 -2.03 -3.74
CA VAL A 122 11.70 -2.88 -2.58
C VAL A 122 11.85 -4.35 -2.93
N TYR A 123 11.24 -4.81 -4.04
CA TYR A 123 11.28 -6.23 -4.46
C TYR A 123 12.68 -6.71 -4.84
N SER A 124 13.52 -5.84 -5.40
CA SER A 124 14.91 -6.19 -5.79
C SER A 124 15.92 -6.02 -4.63
N GLY A 125 15.48 -5.63 -3.43
CA GLY A 125 16.36 -5.38 -2.29
C GLY A 125 17.27 -4.16 -2.44
N LYS A 126 17.06 -3.33 -3.46
CA LYS A 126 17.84 -2.12 -3.69
C LYS A 126 17.55 -1.01 -2.68
N LEU A 127 16.39 -1.02 -2.07
CA LEU A 127 16.05 -0.15 -0.94
C LEU A 127 16.44 -0.88 0.35
N GLN A 128 17.71 -0.76 0.76
CA GLN A 128 18.34 -1.62 1.78
C GLN A 128 17.62 -1.69 3.12
N SER A 129 16.94 -0.62 3.53
CA SER A 129 16.26 -0.54 4.83
C SER A 129 14.80 -1.03 4.79
N VAL A 130 14.21 -1.30 3.61
CA VAL A 130 12.81 -1.67 3.42
C VAL A 130 12.69 -3.05 2.82
N SER A 131 11.88 -3.89 3.45
CA SER A 131 11.54 -5.24 3.00
C SER A 131 10.12 -5.31 2.42
N VAL A 132 9.81 -6.40 1.73
CA VAL A 132 8.44 -6.67 1.24
C VAL A 132 7.44 -6.75 2.40
N TYR A 133 7.88 -7.16 3.61
CA TYR A 133 7.02 -7.26 4.79
C TYR A 133 6.63 -5.90 5.39
N ASP A 134 7.33 -4.83 5.04
CA ASP A 134 6.99 -3.47 5.44
C ASP A 134 5.84 -2.89 4.58
N LEU A 135 5.48 -3.56 3.48
CA LEU A 135 4.39 -3.13 2.61
C LEU A 135 3.01 -3.47 3.20
N PRO A 136 1.99 -2.62 3.04
CA PRO A 136 0.67 -2.79 3.66
C PRO A 136 -0.06 -4.10 3.33
N TYR A 137 0.25 -4.73 2.20
CA TYR A 137 -0.45 -5.93 1.69
C TYR A 137 0.49 -7.12 1.45
N ALA A 138 1.61 -7.17 2.14
CA ALA A 138 2.65 -8.19 1.95
C ALA A 138 2.20 -9.63 2.28
N ARG A 139 1.11 -9.82 3.04
CA ARG A 139 0.65 -11.15 3.46
C ARG A 139 -0.50 -11.65 2.57
N PRO A 140 -0.43 -12.88 2.02
CA PRO A 140 -1.52 -13.46 1.27
C PRO A 140 -2.78 -13.62 2.15
N LYS A 141 -3.94 -13.23 1.62
CA LYS A 141 -5.21 -13.40 2.32
C LYS A 141 -5.55 -14.89 2.43
N LYS A 142 -5.60 -15.43 3.64
CA LYS A 142 -6.24 -16.73 3.88
C LYS A 142 -7.75 -16.59 3.68
N LYS A 143 -8.32 -17.30 2.71
CA LYS A 143 -9.78 -17.40 2.55
C LYS A 143 -10.36 -18.11 3.79
N LYS A 144 -11.11 -17.39 4.62
CA LYS A 144 -11.91 -17.99 5.69
C LYS A 144 -13.28 -18.36 5.14
N LYS A 145 -13.70 -19.61 5.33
CA LYS A 145 -15.11 -19.99 5.21
C LYS A 145 -15.84 -19.37 6.39
N SER A 146 -16.79 -18.47 6.15
CA SER A 146 -17.62 -17.87 7.18
C SER A 146 -18.81 -18.75 7.46
N ALA A 147 -18.99 -19.17 8.71
CA ALA A 147 -20.27 -19.71 9.15
C ALA A 147 -21.29 -18.54 9.23
N VAL A 148 -22.41 -18.71 8.56
CA VAL A 148 -23.48 -17.70 8.50
C VAL A 148 -24.31 -17.80 9.79
N ALA A 149 -24.05 -16.92 10.76
CA ALA A 149 -24.91 -16.78 11.93
C ALA A 149 -26.10 -15.86 11.60
N LYS A 150 -27.32 -16.31 11.82
CA LYS A 150 -28.52 -15.47 11.69
C LYS A 150 -28.47 -14.36 12.76
N ARG A 151 -28.28 -13.11 12.36
CA ARG A 151 -28.35 -11.94 13.26
C ARG A 151 -29.74 -11.34 13.21
N LYS A 152 -30.24 -10.90 14.38
CA LYS A 152 -31.50 -10.16 14.48
C LYS A 152 -31.34 -8.75 13.92
N TYR A 153 -32.38 -8.25 13.28
CA TYR A 153 -32.45 -6.84 12.82
C TYR A 153 -32.44 -5.89 14.00
N SER A 154 -31.77 -4.75 13.84
CA SER A 154 -31.91 -3.61 14.75
C SER A 154 -33.34 -3.03 14.65
N ARG A 155 -33.83 -2.42 15.74
CA ARG A 155 -35.11 -1.72 15.75
C ARG A 155 -35.04 -0.29 15.21
N GLY A 156 -33.86 0.19 14.80
CA GLY A 156 -33.65 1.54 14.28
C GLY A 156 -34.00 1.70 12.80
N LYS A 157 -33.76 2.90 12.27
CA LYS A 157 -34.01 3.25 10.85
C LYS A 157 -33.13 2.41 9.94
N SER A 158 -33.75 1.77 8.94
CA SER A 158 -32.98 1.07 7.87
C SER A 158 -32.21 2.09 7.01
N ILE A 159 -31.09 1.64 6.42
CA ILE A 159 -30.31 2.42 5.44
C ILE A 159 -31.17 2.87 4.25
N GLU A 160 -32.23 2.16 3.93
CA GLU A 160 -33.20 2.54 2.88
C GLU A 160 -33.94 3.86 3.19
N GLN A 161 -34.08 4.21 4.47
CA GLN A 161 -34.69 5.46 4.92
C GLN A 161 -33.68 6.62 4.95
N ARG A 162 -32.41 6.34 4.68
CA ARG A 162 -31.36 7.35 4.64
C ARG A 162 -31.51 8.16 3.35
N PRO A 163 -31.50 9.50 3.41
CA PRO A 163 -31.58 10.35 2.24
C PRO A 163 -30.54 9.99 1.17
N GLU A 164 -30.98 9.87 -0.09
CA GLU A 164 -30.17 9.37 -1.20
C GLU A 164 -28.90 10.22 -1.44
N TYR A 165 -29.00 11.54 -1.28
CA TYR A 165 -27.87 12.46 -1.47
C TYR A 165 -26.64 12.09 -0.62
N ILE A 166 -26.84 11.42 0.53
CA ILE A 166 -25.75 10.98 1.40
C ILE A 166 -24.86 9.92 0.69
N ASN A 167 -25.40 9.23 -0.31
CA ASN A 167 -24.64 8.22 -1.07
C ASN A 167 -23.60 8.85 -1.98
N ASN A 168 -23.79 10.09 -2.43
CA ASN A 168 -22.88 10.82 -3.31
C ASN A 168 -21.55 11.14 -2.62
N ARG A 169 -21.53 11.23 -1.28
CA ARG A 169 -20.32 11.56 -0.48
C ARG A 169 -19.74 12.93 -0.81
N ASP A 170 -20.59 13.89 -1.10
CA ASP A 170 -20.26 15.28 -1.46
C ASP A 170 -20.62 16.28 -0.36
N VAL A 171 -21.30 15.82 0.70
CA VAL A 171 -21.69 16.63 1.85
C VAL A 171 -20.99 16.11 3.12
N TYR A 172 -20.36 17.03 3.85
CA TYR A 172 -19.73 16.74 5.14
C TYR A 172 -20.75 16.52 6.26
N GLY A 173 -20.40 15.61 7.17
CA GLY A 173 -21.18 15.36 8.39
C GLY A 173 -21.88 14.00 8.39
N HIS A 174 -21.63 13.15 7.42
CA HIS A 174 -22.22 11.81 7.35
C HIS A 174 -21.15 10.75 7.64
N TRP A 175 -21.32 10.07 8.78
CA TRP A 175 -20.31 9.17 9.34
C TRP A 175 -20.72 7.70 9.27
N GLU A 176 -19.72 6.85 9.15
CA GLU A 176 -19.83 5.40 9.29
C GLU A 176 -19.21 5.01 10.64
N MET A 177 -19.91 4.26 11.49
CA MET A 177 -19.44 3.82 12.80
C MET A 177 -19.19 2.32 12.81
N ASP A 178 -18.07 1.89 13.40
CA ASP A 178 -17.67 0.49 13.54
C ASP A 178 -16.90 0.26 14.83
N THR A 179 -16.64 -1.00 15.17
CA THR A 179 -15.76 -1.37 16.28
C THR A 179 -14.59 -2.19 15.80
N VAL A 180 -13.38 -1.87 16.28
CA VAL A 180 -12.17 -2.63 16.06
C VAL A 180 -11.77 -3.32 17.36
N TYR A 181 -11.71 -4.65 17.35
CA TYR A 181 -11.33 -5.48 18.51
C TYR A 181 -10.28 -6.51 18.08
N SER A 182 -9.34 -6.84 18.94
CA SER A 182 -8.20 -7.69 18.61
C SER A 182 -8.50 -9.16 18.71
N SER A 183 -8.89 -9.65 19.87
CA SER A 183 -9.32 -11.03 20.10
C SER A 183 -10.72 -11.07 20.69
N LYS A 184 -11.29 -12.27 20.84
CA LYS A 184 -12.59 -12.43 21.50
C LYS A 184 -12.48 -12.27 23.01
N ASP A 185 -11.30 -12.49 23.55
CA ASP A 185 -11.01 -12.49 24.98
C ASP A 185 -10.53 -11.12 25.47
N ASP A 186 -10.20 -10.20 24.55
CA ASP A 186 -9.81 -8.83 24.88
C ASP A 186 -11.04 -8.02 25.28
N LEU A 187 -10.99 -7.41 26.45
CA LEU A 187 -12.05 -6.52 26.92
C LEU A 187 -12.08 -5.23 26.10
N HIS A 188 -10.91 -4.63 25.88
CA HIS A 188 -10.81 -3.33 25.21
C HIS A 188 -11.05 -3.40 23.71
N CYS A 189 -11.70 -2.37 23.19
CA CYS A 189 -11.92 -2.19 21.76
C CYS A 189 -11.84 -0.70 21.38
N LEU A 190 -11.81 -0.43 20.08
CA LEU A 190 -11.88 0.93 19.56
C LEU A 190 -13.25 1.16 18.91
N LEU A 191 -13.90 2.25 19.26
CA LEU A 191 -14.98 2.83 18.49
C LEU A 191 -14.35 3.70 17.41
N VAL A 192 -14.73 3.48 16.17
CA VAL A 192 -14.17 4.13 14.99
C VAL A 192 -15.30 4.80 14.25
N LEU A 193 -15.16 6.10 14.00
CA LEU A 193 -16.11 6.89 13.22
C LEU A 193 -15.37 7.48 12.02
N THR A 194 -15.85 7.16 10.82
CA THR A 194 -15.28 7.56 9.53
C THR A 194 -16.22 8.52 8.82
N GLU A 195 -15.76 9.72 8.51
CA GLU A 195 -16.50 10.66 7.69
C GLU A 195 -16.50 10.23 6.22
N ARG A 196 -17.67 10.28 5.56
CA ARG A 196 -17.86 9.66 4.24
C ARG A 196 -17.27 10.46 3.08
N MET A 197 -17.24 11.78 3.16
CA MET A 197 -16.71 12.70 2.13
C MET A 197 -15.19 12.86 2.29
N THR A 198 -14.75 13.31 3.45
CA THR A 198 -13.35 13.69 3.71
C THR A 198 -12.47 12.54 4.17
N ARG A 199 -13.08 11.42 4.59
CA ARG A 199 -12.37 10.29 5.22
C ARG A 199 -11.68 10.69 6.53
N ASP A 200 -12.18 11.74 7.19
CA ASP A 200 -11.74 12.08 8.54
C ASP A 200 -12.11 10.96 9.51
N GLU A 201 -11.27 10.71 10.48
CA GLU A 201 -11.38 9.59 11.39
C GLU A 201 -11.39 10.07 12.83
N LYS A 202 -12.29 9.47 13.64
CA LYS A 202 -12.28 9.56 15.09
C LYS A 202 -12.12 8.18 15.69
N VAL A 203 -11.12 8.01 16.55
CA VAL A 203 -10.77 6.73 17.18
C VAL A 203 -10.85 6.88 18.69
N ILE A 204 -11.77 6.16 19.32
CA ILE A 204 -12.02 6.25 20.75
C ILE A 204 -11.82 4.88 21.38
N ARG A 205 -10.94 4.77 22.38
CA ARG A 205 -10.77 3.52 23.13
C ARG A 205 -11.95 3.32 24.08
N MET A 206 -12.58 2.16 23.99
CA MET A 206 -13.64 1.72 24.90
C MET A 206 -13.13 0.61 25.82
N LYS A 207 -13.72 0.53 27.02
CA LYS A 207 -13.41 -0.50 28.00
C LYS A 207 -13.80 -1.89 27.54
N ASP A 208 -14.94 -1.98 26.84
CA ASP A 208 -15.52 -3.22 26.35
C ASP A 208 -16.42 -2.94 25.13
N ARG A 209 -16.86 -4.01 24.46
CA ARG A 209 -17.73 -3.95 23.29
C ARG A 209 -19.20 -4.04 23.69
N THR A 210 -19.67 -3.10 24.51
CA THR A 210 -21.06 -3.03 24.95
C THR A 210 -21.75 -1.76 24.45
N MET A 211 -23.10 -1.79 24.42
CA MET A 211 -23.92 -0.60 24.15
C MET A 211 -23.55 0.55 25.09
N ASN A 212 -23.42 0.27 26.38
CA ASN A 212 -23.07 1.28 27.37
C ASN A 212 -21.73 1.94 27.13
N SER A 213 -20.71 1.18 26.72
CA SER A 213 -19.40 1.72 26.37
C SER A 213 -19.46 2.59 25.11
N THR A 214 -20.24 2.20 24.10
CA THR A 214 -20.48 3.01 22.89
C THR A 214 -21.17 4.33 23.24
N ILE A 215 -22.22 4.29 24.05
CA ILE A 215 -22.97 5.50 24.48
C ILE A 215 -22.03 6.43 25.26
N LYS A 216 -21.27 5.91 26.24
CA LYS A 216 -20.29 6.70 27.02
C LYS A 216 -19.23 7.35 26.15
N ALA A 217 -18.73 6.65 25.12
CA ALA A 217 -17.76 7.19 24.19
C ALA A 217 -18.33 8.38 23.40
N LEU A 218 -19.55 8.24 22.86
CA LEU A 218 -20.23 9.32 22.17
C LEU A 218 -20.62 10.48 23.10
N ASP A 219 -21.05 10.19 24.32
CA ASP A 219 -21.36 11.21 25.35
C ASP A 219 -20.10 12.01 25.73
N SER A 220 -18.96 11.34 25.85
CA SER A 220 -17.67 11.99 26.10
C SER A 220 -17.27 12.90 24.95
N LEU A 221 -17.45 12.43 23.70
CA LEU A 221 -17.17 13.21 22.50
C LEU A 221 -18.09 14.45 22.42
N GLU A 222 -19.38 14.29 22.69
CA GLU A 222 -20.33 15.42 22.72
C GLU A 222 -19.97 16.44 23.82
N ARG A 223 -19.56 15.97 25.02
CA ARG A 223 -19.13 16.87 26.09
C ARG A 223 -17.89 17.68 25.71
N SER A 224 -16.92 17.05 25.02
CA SER A 224 -15.69 17.72 24.62
C SER A 224 -15.91 18.76 23.50
N MET A 225 -16.82 18.49 22.57
CA MET A 225 -17.08 19.36 21.41
C MET A 225 -18.16 20.40 21.68
N GLY A 226 -19.06 20.12 22.60
CA GLY A 226 -20.33 20.85 22.76
C GLY A 226 -21.41 20.38 21.78
N THR A 227 -22.67 20.43 22.20
CA THR A 227 -23.81 19.88 21.41
C THR A 227 -23.97 20.55 20.03
N PRO A 228 -23.85 21.89 19.87
CA PRO A 228 -23.97 22.50 18.53
C PRO A 228 -22.89 22.00 17.56
N SER A 229 -21.63 21.95 18.01
CA SER A 229 -20.53 21.45 17.19
C SER A 229 -20.71 19.97 16.86
N PHE A 230 -21.13 19.15 17.83
CA PHE A 230 -21.40 17.73 17.60
C PHE A 230 -22.47 17.53 16.51
N ARG A 231 -23.59 18.26 16.58
CA ARG A 231 -24.68 18.19 15.58
C ARG A 231 -24.23 18.58 14.19
N ASN A 232 -23.39 19.58 14.06
CA ASN A 232 -22.85 20.02 12.78
C ASN A 232 -21.86 19.00 12.20
N THR A 233 -21.05 18.36 13.05
CA THR A 233 -20.05 17.37 12.65
C THR A 233 -20.68 16.01 12.38
N PHE A 234 -21.57 15.53 13.26
CA PHE A 234 -22.17 14.19 13.19
C PHE A 234 -23.68 14.28 12.86
N LYS A 235 -23.97 14.79 11.65
CA LYS A 235 -25.38 14.92 11.18
C LYS A 235 -26.08 13.57 11.14
N THR A 236 -25.40 12.55 10.57
CA THR A 236 -25.89 11.18 10.56
C THR A 236 -24.76 10.19 10.84
N ILE A 237 -25.12 9.08 11.47
CA ILE A 237 -24.22 7.95 11.71
C ILE A 237 -24.83 6.69 11.11
N THR A 238 -24.09 5.98 10.26
CA THR A 238 -24.49 4.68 9.72
C THR A 238 -23.67 3.58 10.38
N CYS A 239 -24.32 2.58 10.96
CA CYS A 239 -23.67 1.45 11.63
C CYS A 239 -24.19 0.09 11.15
N ASP A 240 -23.52 -0.99 11.53
CA ASP A 240 -24.06 -2.33 11.33
C ASP A 240 -25.02 -2.72 12.44
N ASN A 241 -25.57 -3.94 12.32
CA ASN A 241 -26.47 -4.51 13.32
C ASN A 241 -25.69 -5.18 14.47
N GLY A 242 -24.55 -4.60 14.89
CA GLY A 242 -23.80 -5.06 16.05
C GLY A 242 -24.59 -4.86 17.35
N VAL A 243 -24.39 -5.75 18.33
CA VAL A 243 -25.07 -5.63 19.64
C VAL A 243 -24.70 -4.32 20.33
N GLU A 244 -23.47 -3.86 20.13
CA GLU A 244 -22.94 -2.61 20.67
C GLU A 244 -23.63 -1.35 20.13
N PHE A 245 -24.38 -1.47 19.02
CA PHE A 245 -25.12 -0.37 18.39
C PHE A 245 -26.64 -0.53 18.47
N SER A 246 -27.15 -1.52 19.21
CA SER A 246 -28.59 -1.85 19.20
C SER A 246 -29.48 -0.86 19.94
N ASP A 247 -28.92 0.00 20.78
CA ASP A 247 -29.66 1.08 21.47
C ASP A 247 -29.55 2.39 20.68
N PHE A 248 -30.32 2.48 19.60
CA PHE A 248 -30.28 3.66 18.72
C PHE A 248 -30.81 4.92 19.42
N GLU A 249 -31.78 4.79 20.31
CA GLU A 249 -32.38 5.93 21.04
C GLU A 249 -31.30 6.62 21.89
N SER A 250 -30.51 5.85 22.63
CA SER A 250 -29.40 6.38 23.43
C SER A 250 -28.23 6.89 22.58
N ILE A 251 -28.01 6.34 21.38
CA ILE A 251 -27.00 6.86 20.43
C ILE A 251 -27.48 8.22 19.88
N GLU A 252 -28.75 8.33 19.52
CA GLU A 252 -29.34 9.56 18.95
C GLU A 252 -29.52 10.69 19.96
N ARG A 253 -29.81 10.39 21.23
CA ARG A 253 -30.08 11.42 22.26
C ARG A 253 -28.84 12.25 22.57
N SER A 254 -29.02 13.52 22.82
CA SER A 254 -27.98 14.36 23.43
C SER A 254 -27.84 14.08 24.93
N CYS A 255 -26.59 14.03 25.42
CA CYS A 255 -26.33 13.92 26.87
C CYS A 255 -26.34 15.27 27.60
N ARG A 256 -26.50 16.38 26.89
CA ARG A 256 -26.40 17.76 27.43
C ARG A 256 -27.67 18.57 27.27
N THR A 257 -28.43 18.32 26.20
CA THR A 257 -29.62 19.11 25.85
C THR A 257 -30.81 18.20 25.55
N LYS A 258 -32.01 18.73 25.57
CA LYS A 258 -33.20 18.01 25.09
C LYS A 258 -33.09 17.79 23.57
N GLY A 259 -33.46 16.60 23.09
CA GLY A 259 -33.53 16.23 21.68
C GLY A 259 -32.34 15.41 21.22
N LYS A 260 -32.25 15.24 19.91
CA LYS A 260 -31.25 14.38 19.28
C LYS A 260 -29.95 15.14 19.03
N ARG A 261 -28.79 14.42 19.13
CA ARG A 261 -27.48 14.89 18.72
C ARG A 261 -27.10 14.45 17.29
N THR A 262 -27.70 13.37 16.79
CA THR A 262 -27.45 12.80 15.46
C THR A 262 -28.67 11.97 15.04
N GLU A 263 -28.69 11.51 13.77
CA GLU A 263 -29.59 10.46 13.29
C GLU A 263 -28.82 9.20 12.95
N VAL A 264 -29.37 8.03 13.30
CA VAL A 264 -28.71 6.73 13.12
C VAL A 264 -29.44 5.89 12.08
N TYR A 265 -28.65 5.31 11.16
CA TYR A 265 -29.13 4.37 10.13
C TYR A 265 -28.39 3.04 10.23
N TYR A 266 -29.09 1.94 9.98
CA TYR A 266 -28.53 0.60 10.04
C TYR A 266 -28.43 -0.02 8.66
N CYS A 267 -27.23 -0.55 8.36
CA CYS A 267 -26.99 -1.32 7.15
C CYS A 267 -27.78 -2.62 7.10
N HIS A 268 -27.96 -3.17 5.90
CA HIS A 268 -28.50 -4.51 5.76
C HIS A 268 -27.56 -5.55 6.39
N PRO A 269 -28.09 -6.63 6.94
CA PRO A 269 -27.27 -7.74 7.41
C PRO A 269 -26.37 -8.27 6.30
N TYR A 270 -25.09 -8.51 6.60
CA TYR A 270 -24.08 -9.02 5.66
C TYR A 270 -23.70 -8.09 4.50
N SER A 271 -24.14 -6.86 4.49
CA SER A 271 -23.87 -5.87 3.43
C SER A 271 -22.69 -4.96 3.78
N SER A 272 -21.50 -5.56 3.94
CA SER A 272 -20.28 -4.80 4.29
C SER A 272 -19.88 -3.75 3.22
N TYR A 273 -20.34 -3.91 1.98
CA TYR A 273 -20.11 -2.95 0.90
C TYR A 273 -20.80 -1.59 1.13
N GLU A 274 -21.87 -1.56 1.94
CA GLU A 274 -22.57 -0.31 2.32
C GLU A 274 -21.69 0.58 3.22
N ARG A 275 -20.64 0.01 3.85
CA ARG A 275 -19.66 0.68 4.71
C ARG A 275 -18.21 0.46 4.23
N GLY A 276 -18.00 0.59 2.94
CA GLY A 276 -16.68 0.33 2.33
C GLY A 276 -15.55 1.22 2.86
N SER A 277 -15.86 2.39 3.44
CA SER A 277 -14.88 3.29 4.05
C SER A 277 -14.22 2.68 5.28
N ASN A 278 -15.03 2.10 6.17
CA ASN A 278 -14.56 1.52 7.44
C ASN A 278 -13.59 0.34 7.22
N GLU A 279 -13.83 -0.53 6.23
CA GLU A 279 -12.94 -1.67 6.00
C GLU A 279 -11.51 -1.22 5.67
N ASN A 280 -11.36 -0.17 4.88
CA ASN A 280 -10.05 0.35 4.53
C ASN A 280 -9.36 1.01 5.74
N LEU A 281 -10.10 1.78 6.52
CA LEU A 281 -9.58 2.48 7.69
C LEU A 281 -9.22 1.50 8.82
N ASN A 282 -10.05 0.49 9.05
CA ASN A 282 -9.71 -0.60 9.96
C ASN A 282 -8.38 -1.30 9.60
N ARG A 283 -8.08 -1.43 8.29
CA ARG A 283 -6.76 -1.93 7.84
C ARG A 283 -5.62 -0.95 8.15
N MET A 284 -5.88 0.35 8.16
CA MET A 284 -4.86 1.35 8.54
C MET A 284 -4.57 1.28 10.04
N ILE A 285 -5.59 1.19 10.90
CA ILE A 285 -5.42 0.95 12.33
C ILE A 285 -4.59 -0.32 12.57
N ARG A 286 -4.86 -1.40 11.81
CA ARG A 286 -4.15 -2.68 11.92
C ARG A 286 -2.66 -2.64 11.52
N ARG A 287 -2.18 -1.54 10.98
CA ARG A 287 -0.73 -1.33 10.79
C ARG A 287 -0.03 -0.99 12.11
N TRP A 288 -0.73 -0.38 13.05
CA TRP A 288 -0.22 0.01 14.37
C TRP A 288 -0.62 -0.97 15.46
N ILE A 289 -1.86 -1.44 15.43
CA ILE A 289 -2.42 -2.43 16.35
C ILE A 289 -2.71 -3.71 15.55
N PRO A 290 -1.76 -4.65 15.43
CA PRO A 290 -1.95 -5.91 14.75
C PRO A 290 -3.12 -6.71 15.33
N LYS A 291 -3.67 -7.63 14.53
CA LYS A 291 -4.74 -8.49 15.02
C LYS A 291 -4.16 -9.49 16.02
N GLY A 292 -4.69 -9.50 17.24
CA GLY A 292 -4.23 -10.33 18.35
C GLY A 292 -3.54 -9.53 19.46
N ASP A 293 -3.13 -8.29 19.20
CA ASP A 293 -2.58 -7.42 20.23
C ASP A 293 -3.68 -6.92 21.17
N ASP A 294 -3.42 -6.86 22.46
CA ASP A 294 -4.35 -6.28 23.44
C ASP A 294 -4.42 -4.75 23.29
N ILE A 295 -5.59 -4.25 22.91
CA ILE A 295 -5.85 -2.80 22.77
C ILE A 295 -5.70 -2.07 24.11
N GLY A 296 -5.88 -2.76 25.21
CA GLY A 296 -5.72 -2.19 26.56
C GLY A 296 -4.29 -1.70 26.86
N LEU A 297 -3.27 -2.26 26.18
CA LEU A 297 -1.88 -1.86 26.33
C LEU A 297 -1.53 -0.53 25.65
N TYR A 298 -2.37 -0.04 24.74
CA TYR A 298 -2.15 1.22 24.05
C TYR A 298 -2.69 2.39 24.87
N SER A 299 -1.82 3.34 25.15
CA SER A 299 -2.18 4.54 25.91
C SER A 299 -3.15 5.45 25.13
N PRO A 300 -3.84 6.40 25.78
CA PRO A 300 -4.62 7.42 25.08
C PRO A 300 -3.78 8.26 24.09
N ALA A 301 -2.48 8.41 24.35
CA ALA A 301 -1.58 9.11 23.45
C ALA A 301 -1.29 8.29 22.19
N ASP A 302 -1.13 6.96 22.31
CA ASP A 302 -0.95 6.06 21.17
C ASP A 302 -2.19 6.06 20.28
N ILE A 303 -3.38 6.05 20.86
CA ILE A 303 -4.63 6.09 20.09
C ILE A 303 -4.78 7.42 19.35
N ARG A 304 -4.43 8.54 19.97
CA ARG A 304 -4.42 9.86 19.31
C ARG A 304 -3.39 9.91 18.19
N PHE A 305 -2.20 9.38 18.41
CA PHE A 305 -1.18 9.28 17.36
C PHE A 305 -1.70 8.50 16.16
N ILE A 306 -2.41 7.38 16.37
CA ILE A 306 -2.99 6.57 15.28
C ILE A 306 -4.08 7.36 14.55
N GLU A 307 -4.96 8.05 15.27
CA GLU A 307 -5.99 8.93 14.68
C GLU A 307 -5.33 10.03 13.82
N ASP A 308 -4.36 10.75 14.37
CA ASP A 308 -3.62 11.80 13.67
C ASP A 308 -2.90 11.25 12.44
N TRP A 309 -2.22 10.11 12.59
CA TRP A 309 -1.52 9.45 11.49
C TRP A 309 -2.47 9.08 10.34
N ILE A 310 -3.68 8.58 10.64
CA ILE A 310 -4.70 8.24 9.63
C ILE A 310 -5.20 9.51 8.93
N ASN A 311 -5.43 10.56 9.68
CA ASN A 311 -5.96 11.83 9.17
C ASN A 311 -4.92 12.62 8.37
N ASP A 312 -3.64 12.44 8.66
CA ASP A 312 -2.50 13.02 7.93
C ASP A 312 -2.00 12.14 6.78
N TYR A 313 -2.59 10.95 6.60
CA TYR A 313 -2.17 10.00 5.57
C TYR A 313 -2.57 10.49 4.15
N PRO A 314 -1.61 10.65 3.21
CA PRO A 314 -1.88 11.06 1.84
C PRO A 314 -2.77 10.06 1.09
N ARG A 315 -3.84 10.54 0.49
CA ARG A 315 -4.83 9.70 -0.20
C ARG A 315 -4.81 9.95 -1.71
N PRO A 316 -4.69 8.91 -2.53
CA PRO A 316 -4.75 9.04 -3.99
C PRO A 316 -6.05 9.68 -4.49
N MET A 317 -7.17 9.38 -3.84
CA MET A 317 -8.49 9.93 -4.18
C MET A 317 -8.59 11.45 -3.98
N PHE A 318 -7.71 12.04 -3.19
CA PHE A 318 -7.57 13.48 -2.96
C PHE A 318 -6.29 14.04 -3.60
N ASN A 319 -5.80 13.42 -4.67
CA ASN A 319 -4.57 13.83 -5.37
C ASN A 319 -3.32 13.93 -4.46
N GLY A 320 -3.29 13.12 -3.40
CA GLY A 320 -2.18 13.09 -2.44
C GLY A 320 -2.39 13.99 -1.22
N MET A 321 -3.47 14.75 -1.12
CA MET A 321 -3.84 15.43 0.12
C MET A 321 -4.26 14.41 1.18
N SER A 322 -4.05 14.74 2.42
CA SER A 322 -4.59 14.05 3.58
C SER A 322 -6.07 14.40 3.79
N SER A 323 -6.76 13.68 4.70
CA SER A 323 -8.14 14.01 5.08
C SER A 323 -8.25 15.42 5.65
N ARG A 324 -7.28 15.85 6.49
CA ARG A 324 -7.25 17.18 7.08
C ARG A 324 -7.07 18.28 6.02
N GLU A 325 -6.10 18.10 5.11
CA GLU A 325 -5.85 19.05 4.02
C GLU A 325 -7.07 19.16 3.09
N TYR A 326 -7.71 18.03 2.77
CA TYR A 326 -8.91 18.01 1.95
C TYR A 326 -10.10 18.70 2.66
N CYS A 327 -10.28 18.45 3.96
CA CYS A 327 -11.33 19.09 4.74
C CYS A 327 -11.20 20.63 4.71
N VAL A 328 -9.99 21.15 4.88
CA VAL A 328 -9.72 22.59 4.79
C VAL A 328 -10.04 23.11 3.38
N SER A 329 -9.62 22.40 2.33
CA SER A 329 -9.82 22.83 0.94
C SER A 329 -11.29 22.90 0.49
N VAL A 330 -12.19 22.11 1.11
CA VAL A 330 -13.64 22.14 0.79
C VAL A 330 -14.45 23.02 1.73
N SER A 331 -13.83 23.51 2.82
CA SER A 331 -14.46 24.45 3.76
C SER A 331 -14.13 25.93 3.45
N SER A 332 -13.18 26.15 2.54
CA SER A 332 -12.80 27.46 2.00
C SER A 332 -13.62 27.81 0.79
#